data_6debc4c22e8bc5b5eac02f479dec1143
#
_entry.id   6debc4c22e8bc5b5eac02f479dec1143
#
_cell.length_a   1.000
_cell.length_b   1.000
_cell.length_c   1.000
_cell.angle_alpha   90.00
_cell.angle_beta   90.00
_cell.angle_gamma   90.00
#
_symmetry.space_group_name_H-M   'P 1'
#
loop_
_entity.id
_entity.type
_entity.pdbx_description
1 polymer ?
#
loop_
_entity_poly.entity_id
_entity_poly.type
_entity_poly.pdbx_seq_one_letter_code
_entity_poly.pdbx_strand_id
1 'polypeptide(L)'
;MKIKYFFDQDTSTFTYIVSDEETRKSAIIDSVLNYNQFSGSTSTASADQLVSYIKENNLKNEWILETHAHADHLTAAQYLKSNIGGRVAIGKNIIKVAKFWSPIFNNNIKIDGSDFDKLLQDEEIIKIGNLDLKVMYTPGHTPACCCYLIKDNIFAGDTIFQSYQIGR
;
A
#
# COMPACT_ATOMS: atom_id res chain seq x y z
N MET A 1 -18.47 -6.33 -4.20
CA MET A 1 -17.15 -5.70 -4.10
C MET A 1 -17.09 -4.51 -5.03
N LYS A 2 -16.61 -3.37 -4.56
CA LYS A 2 -16.39 -2.16 -5.35
C LYS A 2 -14.90 -1.79 -5.28
N ILE A 3 -14.33 -1.42 -6.43
CA ILE A 3 -12.95 -0.94 -6.52
C ILE A 3 -13.00 0.50 -7.02
N LYS A 4 -12.29 1.39 -6.33
CA LYS A 4 -12.03 2.78 -6.75
C LYS A 4 -10.52 2.96 -6.83
N TYR A 5 -10.04 3.47 -7.95
CA TYR A 5 -8.63 3.84 -8.09
C TYR A 5 -8.44 5.36 -8.10
N PHE A 6 -7.26 5.77 -7.69
CA PHE A 6 -6.74 7.13 -7.73
C PHE A 6 -5.37 7.07 -8.39
N PHE A 7 -5.13 7.93 -9.35
CA PHE A 7 -3.87 7.98 -10.07
C PHE A 7 -3.09 9.22 -9.66
N ASP A 8 -1.91 9.02 -9.13
CA ASP A 8 -0.96 10.09 -8.86
C ASP A 8 -0.06 10.29 -10.08
N GLN A 9 -0.11 11.50 -10.67
CA GLN A 9 0.61 11.80 -11.92
C GLN A 9 2.11 11.98 -11.71
N ASP A 10 2.51 12.48 -10.55
CA ASP A 10 3.91 12.81 -10.26
C ASP A 10 4.75 11.53 -10.10
N THR A 11 4.16 10.49 -9.52
CA THR A 11 4.82 9.21 -9.28
C THR A 11 4.36 8.10 -10.23
N SER A 12 3.32 8.35 -11.04
CA SER A 12 2.66 7.36 -11.90
C SER A 12 2.09 6.16 -11.13
N THR A 13 1.71 6.37 -9.89
CA THR A 13 1.22 5.32 -8.97
C THR A 13 -0.29 5.26 -8.96
N PHE A 14 -0.83 4.04 -8.95
CA PHE A 14 -2.24 3.78 -8.68
C PHE A 14 -2.44 3.39 -7.22
N THR A 15 -3.20 4.19 -6.47
CA THR A 15 -3.74 3.81 -5.17
C THR A 15 -5.14 3.23 -5.36
N TYR A 16 -5.45 2.13 -4.68
CA TYR A 16 -6.77 1.50 -4.76
C TYR A 16 -7.49 1.55 -3.42
N ILE A 17 -8.82 1.76 -3.46
CA ILE A 17 -9.73 1.49 -2.35
C ILE A 17 -10.61 0.31 -2.79
N VAL A 18 -10.51 -0.80 -2.06
CA VAL A 18 -11.39 -1.96 -2.24
C VAL A 18 -12.38 -1.99 -1.10
N SER A 19 -13.66 -2.13 -1.41
CA SER A 19 -14.71 -2.18 -0.40
C SER A 19 -15.69 -3.32 -0.60
N ASP A 20 -16.10 -3.90 0.51
CA ASP A 20 -17.24 -4.80 0.59
C ASP A 20 -18.51 -3.97 0.73
N GLU A 21 -19.40 -4.07 -0.26
CA GLU A 21 -20.62 -3.27 -0.34
C GLU A 21 -21.65 -3.65 0.73
N GLU A 22 -21.62 -4.90 1.20
CA GLU A 22 -22.56 -5.38 2.25
C GLU A 22 -22.16 -4.86 3.64
N THR A 23 -20.87 -5.02 3.99
CA THR A 23 -20.39 -4.67 5.33
C THR A 23 -19.85 -3.26 5.46
N ARG A 24 -19.69 -2.55 4.33
CA ARG A 24 -19.05 -1.23 4.25
C ARG A 24 -17.61 -1.20 4.76
N LYS A 25 -16.97 -2.37 4.83
CA LYS A 25 -15.54 -2.47 5.17
C LYS A 25 -14.67 -2.23 3.94
N SER A 26 -13.50 -1.65 4.17
CA SER A 26 -12.58 -1.33 3.07
C SER A 26 -11.12 -1.58 3.43
N ALA A 27 -10.30 -1.66 2.38
CA ALA A 27 -8.85 -1.59 2.44
C ALA A 27 -8.34 -0.58 1.42
N ILE A 28 -7.22 0.06 1.74
CA ILE A 28 -6.46 0.94 0.85
C ILE A 28 -5.17 0.22 0.49
N ILE A 29 -4.76 0.28 -0.78
CA ILE A 29 -3.56 -0.38 -1.30
C ILE A 29 -2.68 0.67 -1.99
N ASP A 30 -1.39 0.74 -1.62
CA ASP A 30 -0.33 1.59 -2.16
C ASP A 30 -0.68 3.08 -2.15
N SER A 31 -0.70 3.67 -0.96
CA SER A 31 -1.10 5.06 -0.77
C SER A 31 0.07 6.02 -0.91
N VAL A 32 -0.13 7.13 -1.65
CA VAL A 32 0.89 8.15 -1.92
C VAL A 32 0.78 9.31 -0.93
N LEU A 33 1.91 9.68 -0.32
CA LEU A 33 2.14 10.97 0.33
C LEU A 33 2.91 11.88 -0.64
N ASN A 34 2.30 12.97 -1.06
CA ASN A 34 2.91 13.88 -2.01
C ASN A 34 4.24 14.45 -1.48
N TYR A 35 5.26 14.44 -2.32
CA TYR A 35 6.60 14.89 -2.00
C TYR A 35 7.19 15.74 -3.14
N ASN A 36 7.67 16.92 -2.80
CA ASN A 36 8.38 17.77 -3.75
C ASN A 36 9.89 17.62 -3.54
N GLN A 37 10.56 16.96 -4.50
CA GLN A 37 11.99 16.68 -4.43
C GLN A 37 12.90 17.93 -4.43
N PHE A 38 12.42 19.06 -4.96
CA PHE A 38 13.22 20.28 -5.02
C PHE A 38 13.17 21.06 -3.71
N SER A 39 12.06 21.07 -3.02
CA SER A 39 11.89 21.79 -1.74
C SER A 39 12.01 20.88 -0.52
N GLY A 40 11.94 19.55 -0.70
CA GLY A 40 11.87 18.59 0.39
C GLY A 40 10.55 18.62 1.17
N SER A 41 9.54 19.36 0.69
CA SER A 41 8.25 19.47 1.38
C SER A 41 7.32 18.30 1.04
N THR A 42 6.47 17.95 1.99
CA THR A 42 5.38 16.99 1.81
C THR A 42 4.03 17.69 1.83
N SER A 43 3.02 17.08 1.20
CA SER A 43 1.62 17.47 1.36
C SER A 43 0.72 16.24 1.37
N THR A 44 -0.51 16.42 1.82
CA THR A 44 -1.49 15.31 1.99
C THR A 44 -2.56 15.29 0.91
N ALA A 45 -2.39 16.06 -0.17
CA ALA A 45 -3.45 16.27 -1.16
C ALA A 45 -4.00 14.96 -1.77
N SER A 46 -3.13 14.02 -2.14
CA SER A 46 -3.55 12.70 -2.64
C SER A 46 -4.21 11.87 -1.55
N ALA A 47 -3.65 11.85 -0.34
CA ALA A 47 -4.22 11.12 0.79
C ALA A 47 -5.56 11.70 1.27
N ASP A 48 -5.77 13.02 1.20
CA ASP A 48 -7.03 13.69 1.56
C ASP A 48 -8.18 13.28 0.63
N GLN A 49 -7.90 12.98 -0.64
CA GLN A 49 -8.90 12.42 -1.54
C GLN A 49 -9.38 11.04 -1.08
N LEU A 50 -8.46 10.20 -0.56
CA LEU A 50 -8.80 8.88 -0.02
C LEU A 50 -9.65 9.01 1.24
N VAL A 51 -9.24 9.91 2.16
CA VAL A 51 -9.99 10.22 3.40
C VAL A 51 -11.41 10.69 3.07
N SER A 52 -11.54 11.63 2.11
CA SER A 52 -12.83 12.16 1.67
C SER A 52 -13.71 11.05 1.10
N TYR A 53 -13.16 10.23 0.20
CA TYR A 53 -13.91 9.11 -0.39
C TYR A 53 -14.41 8.11 0.66
N ILE A 54 -13.58 7.73 1.62
CA ILE A 54 -13.94 6.82 2.72
C ILE A 54 -15.10 7.41 3.53
N LYS A 55 -15.04 8.69 3.90
CA LYS A 55 -16.07 9.38 4.69
C LYS A 55 -17.36 9.56 3.91
N GLU A 56 -17.32 10.04 2.67
CA GLU A 56 -18.49 10.28 1.81
C GLU A 56 -19.25 9.00 1.48
N ASN A 57 -18.55 7.88 1.36
CA ASN A 57 -19.18 6.59 1.11
C ASN A 57 -19.51 5.81 2.39
N ASN A 58 -19.35 6.40 3.58
CA ASN A 58 -19.58 5.75 4.89
C ASN A 58 -18.87 4.40 5.00
N LEU A 59 -17.59 4.33 4.56
CA LEU A 59 -16.77 3.14 4.65
C LEU A 59 -16.03 3.10 5.99
N LYS A 60 -15.82 1.89 6.51
CA LYS A 60 -14.95 1.64 7.66
C LYS A 60 -13.66 1.01 7.16
N ASN A 61 -12.58 1.74 7.20
CA ASN A 61 -11.29 1.23 6.75
C ASN A 61 -10.73 0.21 7.76
N GLU A 62 -10.40 -1.02 7.30
CA GLU A 62 -9.83 -2.08 8.12
C GLU A 62 -8.33 -2.25 7.88
N TRP A 63 -7.88 -1.97 6.65
CA TRP A 63 -6.52 -2.18 6.25
C TRP A 63 -5.95 -1.04 5.41
N ILE A 64 -4.67 -0.78 5.60
CA ILE A 64 -3.83 0.02 4.72
C ILE A 64 -2.66 -0.88 4.35
N LEU A 65 -2.59 -1.27 3.09
CA LEU A 65 -1.73 -2.32 2.58
C LEU A 65 -0.68 -1.72 1.64
N GLU A 66 0.55 -2.17 1.77
CA GLU A 66 1.63 -1.85 0.84
C GLU A 66 2.05 -3.13 0.10
N THR A 67 2.14 -3.08 -1.23
CA THR A 67 2.63 -4.22 -2.02
C THR A 67 4.12 -4.42 -1.82
N HIS A 68 4.87 -3.35 -1.60
CA HIS A 68 6.31 -3.35 -1.35
C HIS A 68 6.77 -2.05 -0.68
N ALA A 69 8.05 -1.90 -0.40
CA ALA A 69 8.64 -0.60 -0.02
C ALA A 69 8.93 0.18 -1.30
N HIS A 70 8.16 1.24 -1.52
CA HIS A 70 8.26 2.08 -2.71
C HIS A 70 9.54 2.94 -2.69
N ALA A 71 10.18 3.08 -3.84
CA ALA A 71 11.35 3.94 -4.03
C ALA A 71 11.01 5.28 -4.72
N ASP A 72 9.90 5.33 -5.41
CA ASP A 72 9.40 6.44 -6.24
C ASP A 72 8.50 7.40 -5.48
N HIS A 73 7.92 6.99 -4.35
CA HIS A 73 7.08 7.83 -3.50
C HIS A 73 7.15 7.49 -2.02
N LEU A 74 6.71 8.43 -1.18
CA LEU A 74 6.47 8.20 0.23
C LEU A 74 5.08 7.60 0.44
N THR A 75 4.94 6.69 1.39
CA THR A 75 3.62 6.17 1.76
C THR A 75 2.85 7.13 2.66
N ALA A 76 1.55 7.27 2.42
CA ALA A 76 0.62 8.01 3.27
C ALA A 76 0.02 7.15 4.40
N ALA A 77 0.48 5.91 4.61
CA ALA A 77 -0.16 4.94 5.49
C ALA A 77 -0.40 5.45 6.92
N GLN A 78 0.59 6.10 7.53
CA GLN A 78 0.45 6.62 8.91
C GLN A 78 -0.52 7.80 8.98
N TYR A 79 -0.53 8.67 7.96
CA TYR A 79 -1.51 9.76 7.86
C TYR A 79 -2.94 9.22 7.74
N LEU A 80 -3.14 8.25 6.86
CA LEU A 80 -4.45 7.60 6.68
C LEU A 80 -4.90 6.89 7.95
N LYS A 81 -4.02 6.11 8.59
CA LYS A 81 -4.30 5.44 9.85
C LYS A 81 -4.80 6.41 10.93
N SER A 82 -4.18 7.58 11.02
CA SER A 82 -4.55 8.62 12.00
C SER A 82 -5.91 9.27 11.71
N ASN A 83 -6.32 9.36 10.43
CA ASN A 83 -7.54 10.07 10.02
C ASN A 83 -8.77 9.17 9.84
N ILE A 84 -8.58 7.92 9.43
CA ILE A 84 -9.68 6.99 9.09
C ILE A 84 -9.52 5.60 9.73
N GLY A 85 -8.47 5.40 10.52
CA GLY A 85 -8.20 4.12 11.16
C GLY A 85 -7.71 3.04 10.19
N GLY A 86 -7.74 1.80 10.63
CA GLY A 86 -7.22 0.65 9.91
C GLY A 86 -5.83 0.23 10.39
N ARG A 87 -5.43 -0.98 10.04
CA ARG A 87 -4.13 -1.56 10.36
C ARG A 87 -3.21 -1.45 9.15
N VAL A 88 -1.99 -0.97 9.36
CA VAL A 88 -0.95 -0.90 8.31
C VAL A 88 -0.28 -2.27 8.20
N ALA A 89 -0.23 -2.83 6.99
CA ALA A 89 0.39 -4.12 6.76
C ALA A 89 1.17 -4.18 5.44
N ILE A 90 2.21 -5.02 5.43
CA ILE A 90 3.09 -5.27 4.29
C ILE A 90 3.57 -6.73 4.33
N GLY A 91 4.08 -7.25 3.23
CA GLY A 91 4.71 -8.58 3.19
C GLY A 91 5.88 -8.70 4.18
N LYS A 92 5.96 -9.82 4.93
CA LYS A 92 6.99 -10.05 5.96
C LYS A 92 8.43 -9.92 5.44
N ASN A 93 8.64 -10.12 4.14
CA ASN A 93 9.96 -9.99 3.54
C ASN A 93 10.51 -8.55 3.55
N ILE A 94 9.72 -7.55 3.95
CA ILE A 94 10.20 -6.18 4.21
C ILE A 94 11.38 -6.16 5.19
N ILE A 95 11.42 -7.10 6.13
CA ILE A 95 12.55 -7.26 7.05
C ILE A 95 13.87 -7.49 6.31
N LYS A 96 13.85 -8.24 5.20
CA LYS A 96 15.05 -8.48 4.38
C LYS A 96 15.51 -7.19 3.69
N VAL A 97 14.57 -6.40 3.19
CA VAL A 97 14.83 -5.09 2.57
C VAL A 97 15.41 -4.12 3.59
N ALA A 98 14.77 -4.00 4.76
CA ALA A 98 15.24 -3.13 5.83
C ALA A 98 16.66 -3.52 6.32
N LYS A 99 16.95 -4.81 6.50
CA LYS A 99 18.28 -5.31 6.87
C LYS A 99 19.34 -4.99 5.83
N PHE A 100 19.01 -5.03 4.55
CA PHE A 100 19.93 -4.71 3.47
C PHE A 100 20.26 -3.22 3.41
N TRP A 101 19.23 -2.36 3.46
CA TRP A 101 19.39 -0.92 3.26
C TRP A 101 19.84 -0.15 4.51
N SER A 102 19.48 -0.61 5.71
CA SER A 102 19.80 0.09 6.96
C SER A 102 21.30 0.43 7.11
N PRO A 103 22.25 -0.49 6.89
CA PRO A 103 23.67 -0.15 6.98
C PRO A 103 24.15 0.76 5.84
N ILE A 104 23.53 0.68 4.65
CA ILE A 104 23.90 1.51 3.48
C ILE A 104 23.54 2.97 3.73
N PHE A 105 22.36 3.23 4.27
CA PHE A 105 21.91 4.59 4.58
C PHE A 105 22.38 5.12 5.93
N ASN A 106 23.12 4.31 6.69
CA ASN A 106 23.60 4.66 8.03
C ASN A 106 22.47 5.27 8.91
N ASN A 107 21.31 4.70 8.85
CA ASN A 107 20.14 5.16 9.59
C ASN A 107 19.67 4.11 10.62
N ASN A 108 18.87 4.58 11.58
CA ASN A 108 18.29 3.73 12.62
C ASN A 108 16.92 3.17 12.19
N ILE A 109 16.79 2.70 10.93
CA ILE A 109 15.56 2.03 10.49
C ILE A 109 15.35 0.80 11.36
N LYS A 110 14.14 0.63 11.88
CA LYS A 110 13.76 -0.59 12.56
C LYS A 110 13.73 -1.75 11.56
N ILE A 111 14.55 -2.75 11.84
CA ILE A 111 14.75 -3.92 10.97
C ILE A 111 13.92 -5.13 11.39
N ASP A 112 12.99 -4.94 12.31
CA ASP A 112 12.11 -5.99 12.87
C ASP A 112 10.67 -5.95 12.32
N GLY A 113 10.35 -4.91 11.52
CA GLY A 113 9.02 -4.69 10.95
C GLY A 113 8.01 -4.09 11.93
N SER A 114 8.45 -3.60 13.10
CA SER A 114 7.57 -3.01 14.13
C SER A 114 6.92 -1.69 13.74
N ASP A 115 7.28 -1.13 12.57
CA ASP A 115 6.60 0.05 11.97
C ASP A 115 5.25 -0.31 11.35
N PHE A 116 4.97 -1.61 11.17
CA PHE A 116 3.72 -2.15 10.64
C PHE A 116 2.93 -2.86 11.73
N ASP A 117 1.59 -2.73 11.69
CA ASP A 117 0.71 -3.44 12.62
C ASP A 117 0.64 -4.94 12.32
N LYS A 118 0.95 -5.33 11.09
CA LYS A 118 0.99 -6.72 10.67
C LYS A 118 1.98 -6.97 9.54
N LEU A 119 2.74 -8.04 9.68
CA LEU A 119 3.58 -8.60 8.63
C LEU A 119 2.85 -9.79 8.01
N LEU A 120 2.48 -9.66 6.75
CA LEU A 120 1.72 -10.66 6.00
C LEU A 120 2.65 -11.77 5.51
N GLN A 121 2.16 -13.01 5.53
CA GLN A 121 2.88 -14.17 5.02
C GLN A 121 2.36 -14.54 3.61
N ASP A 122 3.18 -15.29 2.88
CA ASP A 122 2.73 -15.86 1.61
C ASP A 122 1.55 -16.79 1.82
N GLU A 123 0.61 -16.77 0.87
CA GLU A 123 -0.64 -17.55 0.89
C GLU A 123 -1.59 -17.17 2.05
N GLU A 124 -1.24 -16.19 2.88
CA GLU A 124 -2.12 -15.75 3.97
C GLU A 124 -3.39 -15.12 3.43
N ILE A 125 -4.52 -15.43 4.08
CA ILE A 125 -5.82 -14.81 3.79
C ILE A 125 -6.19 -13.86 4.92
N ILE A 126 -6.43 -12.60 4.56
CA ILE A 126 -7.02 -11.60 5.46
C ILE A 126 -8.40 -11.19 4.96
N LYS A 127 -9.24 -10.67 5.85
CA LYS A 127 -10.61 -10.27 5.53
C LYS A 127 -10.73 -8.76 5.34
N ILE A 128 -11.56 -8.37 4.36
CA ILE A 128 -12.11 -7.02 4.20
C ILE A 128 -13.63 -7.19 4.25
N GLY A 129 -14.22 -7.07 5.44
CA GLY A 129 -15.60 -7.49 5.62
C GLY A 129 -15.80 -8.97 5.27
N ASN A 130 -16.66 -9.25 4.28
CA ASN A 130 -16.92 -10.61 3.76
C ASN A 130 -15.95 -11.03 2.63
N LEU A 131 -15.09 -10.11 2.16
CA LEU A 131 -14.14 -10.41 1.09
C LEU A 131 -12.88 -11.08 1.65
N ASP A 132 -12.43 -12.13 0.96
CA ASP A 132 -11.12 -12.75 1.18
C ASP A 132 -10.08 -12.04 0.32
N LEU A 133 -9.00 -11.57 0.95
CA LEU A 133 -7.81 -11.09 0.30
C LEU A 133 -6.70 -12.11 0.53
N LYS A 134 -6.22 -12.72 -0.54
CA LYS A 134 -5.08 -13.64 -0.52
C LYS A 134 -3.80 -12.87 -0.83
N VAL A 135 -2.79 -13.05 0.01
CA VAL A 135 -1.44 -12.52 -0.19
C VAL A 135 -0.65 -13.49 -1.06
N MET A 136 0.00 -12.98 -2.09
CA MET A 136 0.85 -13.77 -2.99
C MET A 136 2.22 -13.12 -3.07
N TYR A 137 3.28 -13.81 -2.61
CA TYR A 137 4.63 -13.29 -2.76
C TYR A 137 5.09 -13.35 -4.21
N THR A 138 5.52 -12.21 -4.72
CA THR A 138 5.98 -12.05 -6.10
C THR A 138 7.35 -11.33 -6.12
N PRO A 139 8.39 -11.93 -5.49
CA PRO A 139 9.71 -11.30 -5.48
C PRO A 139 10.25 -11.14 -6.89
N GLY A 140 10.78 -9.97 -7.19
CA GLY A 140 11.32 -9.62 -8.51
C GLY A 140 11.82 -8.20 -8.50
N HIS A 141 10.92 -7.21 -8.58
CA HIS A 141 11.25 -5.81 -8.44
C HIS A 141 11.94 -5.52 -7.08
N THR A 142 11.36 -6.02 -5.98
CA THR A 142 12.05 -6.13 -4.68
C THR A 142 11.91 -7.54 -4.11
N PRO A 143 12.79 -7.95 -3.15
CA PRO A 143 12.61 -9.22 -2.43
C PRO A 143 11.34 -9.30 -1.58
N ALA A 144 10.70 -8.15 -1.32
CA ALA A 144 9.52 -8.03 -0.46
C ALA A 144 8.21 -7.85 -1.23
N CYS A 145 8.26 -7.78 -2.58
CA CYS A 145 7.05 -7.61 -3.38
C CYS A 145 6.03 -8.71 -3.11
N CYS A 146 4.79 -8.29 -2.98
CA CYS A 146 3.63 -9.17 -2.96
C CYS A 146 2.49 -8.55 -3.78
N CYS A 147 1.64 -9.41 -4.31
CA CYS A 147 0.37 -9.06 -4.92
C CYS A 147 -0.76 -9.42 -3.97
N TYR A 148 -1.89 -8.73 -4.11
CA TYR A 148 -3.11 -9.03 -3.37
C TYR A 148 -4.19 -9.51 -4.34
N LEU A 149 -4.66 -10.73 -4.15
CA LEU A 149 -5.74 -11.32 -4.93
C LEU A 149 -7.06 -11.23 -4.17
N ILE A 150 -8.08 -10.60 -4.78
CA ILE A 150 -9.43 -10.50 -4.23
C ILE A 150 -10.42 -10.90 -5.33
N LYS A 151 -11.06 -12.06 -5.19
CA LYS A 151 -11.85 -12.69 -6.26
C LYS A 151 -10.99 -12.80 -7.53
N ASP A 152 -11.43 -12.23 -8.66
CA ASP A 152 -10.75 -12.26 -9.96
C ASP A 152 -9.86 -11.01 -10.22
N ASN A 153 -9.53 -10.24 -9.17
CA ASN A 153 -8.75 -9.01 -9.29
C ASN A 153 -7.41 -9.15 -8.56
N ILE A 154 -6.32 -8.80 -9.24
CA ILE A 154 -4.97 -8.78 -8.70
C ILE A 154 -4.49 -7.33 -8.60
N PHE A 155 -4.05 -6.94 -7.42
CA PHE A 155 -3.35 -5.68 -7.15
C PHE A 155 -1.88 -6.00 -7.11
N ALA A 156 -1.19 -5.71 -8.22
CA ALA A 156 0.14 -6.26 -8.50
C ALA A 156 1.30 -5.36 -8.06
N GLY A 157 1.03 -4.08 -7.74
CA GLY A 157 2.11 -3.11 -7.53
C GLY A 157 3.11 -3.17 -8.69
N ASP A 158 4.39 -3.06 -8.40
CA ASP A 158 5.48 -3.07 -9.38
C ASP A 158 5.90 -4.47 -9.85
N THR A 159 5.10 -5.48 -9.56
CA THR A 159 5.28 -6.82 -10.16
C THR A 159 4.93 -6.85 -11.64
N ILE A 160 3.98 -6.00 -12.08
CA ILE A 160 3.54 -5.90 -13.47
C ILE A 160 3.42 -4.43 -13.86
N PHE A 161 4.16 -4.03 -14.90
CA PHE A 161 4.08 -2.70 -15.51
C PHE A 161 3.27 -2.73 -16.79
N GLN A 162 2.66 -1.60 -17.13
CA GLN A 162 2.06 -1.44 -18.45
C GLN A 162 3.16 -1.35 -19.52
N SER A 163 2.88 -1.87 -20.72
CA SER A 163 3.88 -2.06 -21.78
C SER A 163 4.63 -0.79 -22.23
N TYR A 164 4.06 0.39 -22.06
CA TYR A 164 4.71 1.66 -22.40
C TYR A 164 5.62 2.23 -21.27
N GLN A 165 5.66 1.58 -20.11
CA GLN A 165 6.58 1.92 -19.01
C GLN A 165 7.83 1.04 -19.00
N ILE A 166 7.84 -0.05 -19.76
CA ILE A 166 8.99 -0.93 -19.88
C ILE A 166 9.98 -0.28 -20.85
N GLY A 167 11.01 0.39 -20.31
CA GLY A 167 12.10 0.94 -21.12
C GLY A 167 12.41 2.43 -20.96
N ARG A 168 12.09 3.01 -19.82
CA ARG A 168 12.60 4.33 -19.44
C ARG A 168 13.68 4.24 -18.38
#